data_4e1102697bf491d9996dd867cac9484b
#
_entry.id   4e1102697bf491d9996dd867cac9484b
#
_cell.length_a   1.000
_cell.length_b   1.000
_cell.length_c   1.000
_cell.angle_alpha   90.00
_cell.angle_beta   90.00
_cell.angle_gamma   90.00
#
_symmetry.space_group_name_H-M   'P 1'
#
loop_
_entity.id
_entity.type
_entity.pdbx_description
1 polymer ?
#
loop_
_entity_poly.entity_id
_entity_poly.type
_entity_poly.pdbx_seq_one_letter_code
_entity_poly.pdbx_strand_id
1 'polypeptide(L)'
;MLRRAAFTLVELLVVIAIIGMLVGLLLPAVQMARESARRMVCSNNLKQCGLGVSLYATANRDTLPPGGYEYQYMITGGKNFAWSMYILPYIEQGALYQMIDQNYAYNASQNAEAAKQVISTYLCPELASAEAVVNGMGQSHYGAVCGTTLPEKAKAGDNNGAMIFTGTKTTKSRFGTSTSETFKPLKIGEIRDGMSNTLFVSEDSRGSDEYAYGDRAWISANNVFEVAYGVNCAPADDNEIYSLHPGGAHAAFGDGSVHFLKKGMDTETLGAMITRNYGDIFQFDD
;
A
#
# COMPACT_ATOMS: atom_id res chain seq x y z
N MET A 1 29.84 -31.75 -55.73
CA MET A 1 29.25 -30.39 -55.88
C MET A 1 27.87 -30.37 -55.24
N LEU A 2 27.78 -29.73 -54.10
CA LEU A 2 26.47 -29.52 -53.42
C LEU A 2 25.68 -28.45 -54.21
N ARG A 3 24.52 -28.83 -54.81
CA ARG A 3 23.61 -27.85 -55.41
C ARG A 3 23.07 -26.93 -54.34
N ARG A 4 23.44 -25.64 -54.37
CA ARG A 4 22.82 -24.61 -53.54
C ARG A 4 21.38 -24.43 -54.07
N ALA A 5 20.39 -24.79 -53.29
CA ALA A 5 19.00 -24.47 -53.57
C ALA A 5 18.87 -22.92 -53.50
N ALA A 6 18.43 -22.31 -54.59
CA ALA A 6 18.13 -20.89 -54.64
C ALA A 6 16.73 -20.66 -54.01
N PHE A 7 16.64 -19.81 -53.04
CA PHE A 7 15.37 -19.43 -52.39
C PHE A 7 14.61 -18.45 -53.26
N THR A 8 13.33 -18.73 -53.49
CA THR A 8 12.48 -17.86 -54.32
C THR A 8 11.95 -16.68 -53.48
N LEU A 9 11.69 -15.54 -54.11
CA LEU A 9 11.10 -14.36 -53.48
C LEU A 9 9.73 -14.67 -52.86
N VAL A 10 8.93 -15.52 -53.49
CA VAL A 10 7.63 -15.95 -52.99
C VAL A 10 7.73 -16.79 -51.74
N GLU A 11 8.70 -17.74 -51.67
CA GLU A 11 8.91 -18.53 -50.43
C GLU A 11 9.29 -17.64 -49.25
N LEU A 12 10.13 -16.61 -49.48
CA LEU A 12 10.49 -15.64 -48.45
C LEU A 12 9.27 -14.84 -48.00
N LEU A 13 8.46 -14.36 -48.95
CA LEU A 13 7.29 -13.52 -48.68
C LEU A 13 6.20 -14.27 -47.87
N VAL A 14 5.95 -15.56 -48.20
CA VAL A 14 5.01 -16.39 -47.46
C VAL A 14 5.48 -16.62 -46.02
N VAL A 15 6.78 -16.87 -45.81
CA VAL A 15 7.33 -17.09 -44.47
C VAL A 15 7.19 -15.85 -43.59
N ILE A 16 7.57 -14.67 -44.12
CA ILE A 16 7.41 -13.41 -43.33
C ILE A 16 5.95 -13.09 -43.06
N ALA A 17 5.03 -13.39 -43.96
CA ALA A 17 3.60 -13.19 -43.76
C ALA A 17 3.05 -14.07 -42.64
N ILE A 18 3.45 -15.36 -42.59
CA ILE A 18 3.08 -16.29 -41.53
C ILE A 18 3.67 -15.87 -40.18
N ILE A 19 4.95 -15.51 -40.16
CA ILE A 19 5.60 -14.99 -38.92
C ILE A 19 4.90 -13.72 -38.44
N GLY A 20 4.61 -12.77 -39.33
CA GLY A 20 3.90 -11.53 -39.00
C GLY A 20 2.52 -11.79 -38.40
N MET A 21 1.78 -12.74 -38.98
CA MET A 21 0.45 -13.16 -38.46
C MET A 21 0.58 -13.79 -37.07
N LEU A 22 1.53 -14.70 -36.85
CA LEU A 22 1.74 -15.37 -35.56
C LEU A 22 2.17 -14.37 -34.48
N VAL A 23 3.12 -13.49 -34.79
CA VAL A 23 3.58 -12.43 -33.85
C VAL A 23 2.45 -11.46 -33.54
N GLY A 24 1.66 -11.07 -34.54
CA GLY A 24 0.51 -10.19 -34.36
C GLY A 24 -0.55 -10.73 -33.40
N LEU A 25 -0.76 -12.06 -33.39
CA LEU A 25 -1.69 -12.72 -32.45
C LEU A 25 -1.04 -12.98 -31.07
N LEU A 26 0.25 -13.28 -31.01
CA LEU A 26 0.93 -13.61 -29.76
C LEU A 26 1.23 -12.38 -28.89
N LEU A 27 1.56 -11.23 -29.50
CA LEU A 27 1.97 -10.04 -28.76
C LEU A 27 0.92 -9.55 -27.74
N PRO A 28 -0.36 -9.37 -28.10
CA PRO A 28 -1.39 -8.99 -27.15
C PRO A 28 -1.60 -10.03 -26.04
N ALA A 29 -1.58 -11.32 -26.38
CA ALA A 29 -1.76 -12.39 -25.42
C ALA A 29 -0.62 -12.44 -24.37
N VAL A 30 0.61 -12.26 -24.80
CA VAL A 30 1.78 -12.20 -23.90
C VAL A 30 1.70 -10.98 -22.96
N GLN A 31 1.25 -9.83 -23.47
CA GLN A 31 1.08 -8.64 -22.64
C GLN A 31 0.02 -8.83 -21.56
N MET A 32 -1.14 -9.40 -21.91
CA MET A 32 -2.19 -9.73 -20.94
C MET A 32 -1.71 -10.75 -19.89
N ALA A 33 -0.98 -11.79 -20.31
CA ALA A 33 -0.42 -12.76 -19.39
C ALA A 33 0.59 -12.14 -18.42
N ARG A 34 1.46 -11.25 -18.88
CA ARG A 34 2.41 -10.52 -18.04
C ARG A 34 1.69 -9.63 -17.03
N GLU A 35 0.66 -8.90 -17.46
CA GLU A 35 -0.12 -8.06 -16.55
C GLU A 35 -0.83 -8.90 -15.48
N SER A 36 -1.47 -10.01 -15.86
CA SER A 36 -2.07 -10.94 -14.89
C SER A 36 -1.04 -11.48 -13.89
N ALA A 37 0.17 -11.80 -14.35
CA ALA A 37 1.25 -12.24 -13.46
C ALA A 37 1.66 -11.13 -12.47
N ARG A 38 1.80 -9.88 -12.92
CA ARG A 38 2.13 -8.73 -12.04
C ARG A 38 1.05 -8.50 -10.99
N ARG A 39 -0.23 -8.54 -11.39
CA ARG A 39 -1.37 -8.47 -10.45
C ARG A 39 -1.32 -9.55 -9.38
N MET A 40 -1.03 -10.80 -9.77
CA MET A 40 -0.89 -11.90 -8.81
C MET A 40 0.25 -11.65 -7.81
N VAL A 41 1.38 -11.08 -8.24
CA VAL A 41 2.48 -10.74 -7.33
C VAL A 41 2.04 -9.65 -6.35
N CYS A 42 1.39 -8.57 -6.81
CA CYS A 42 0.91 -7.51 -5.93
C CYS A 42 -0.13 -8.03 -4.92
N SER A 43 -1.07 -8.87 -5.37
CA SER A 43 -2.03 -9.52 -4.48
C SER A 43 -1.36 -10.41 -3.43
N ASN A 44 -0.34 -11.19 -3.81
CA ASN A 44 0.43 -12.01 -2.88
C ASN A 44 1.24 -11.16 -1.88
N ASN A 45 1.81 -10.05 -2.31
CA ASN A 45 2.52 -9.12 -1.43
C ASN A 45 1.57 -8.55 -0.37
N LEU A 46 0.40 -8.08 -0.78
CA LEU A 46 -0.65 -7.61 0.14
C LEU A 46 -1.12 -8.71 1.08
N LYS A 47 -1.25 -9.96 0.58
CA LYS A 47 -1.56 -11.12 1.42
C LYS A 47 -0.52 -11.33 2.51
N GLN A 48 0.77 -11.22 2.19
CA GLN A 48 1.86 -11.30 3.18
C GLN A 48 1.79 -10.15 4.18
N CYS A 49 1.50 -8.93 3.73
CA CYS A 49 1.28 -7.79 4.62
C CYS A 49 0.12 -8.03 5.59
N GLY A 50 -1.04 -8.46 5.09
CA GLY A 50 -2.22 -8.79 5.91
C GLY A 50 -1.95 -9.89 6.93
N LEU A 51 -1.24 -10.97 6.52
CA LEU A 51 -0.80 -12.02 7.42
C LEU A 51 0.18 -11.48 8.47
N GLY A 52 1.12 -10.62 8.09
CA GLY A 52 2.05 -9.95 9.00
C GLY A 52 1.34 -9.15 10.07
N VAL A 53 0.30 -8.38 9.69
CA VAL A 53 -0.55 -7.63 10.64
C VAL A 53 -1.28 -8.59 11.59
N SER A 54 -1.85 -9.67 11.10
CA SER A 54 -2.58 -10.66 11.91
C SER A 54 -1.66 -11.37 12.90
N LEU A 55 -0.45 -11.76 12.47
CA LEU A 55 0.56 -12.40 13.34
C LEU A 55 1.08 -11.42 14.39
N TYR A 56 1.31 -10.15 14.01
CA TYR A 56 1.64 -9.11 14.97
C TYR A 56 0.55 -8.98 16.04
N ALA A 57 -0.72 -8.87 15.64
CA ALA A 57 -1.83 -8.75 16.58
C ALA A 57 -1.91 -9.93 17.53
N THR A 58 -1.77 -11.16 17.02
CA THR A 58 -1.74 -12.40 17.83
C THR A 58 -0.63 -12.35 18.87
N ALA A 59 0.58 -11.91 18.49
CA ALA A 59 1.71 -11.80 19.41
C ALA A 59 1.56 -10.65 20.43
N ASN A 60 0.71 -9.65 20.13
CA ASN A 60 0.52 -8.44 20.95
C ASN A 60 -0.88 -8.37 21.62
N ARG A 61 -1.44 -9.52 22.05
CA ARG A 61 -2.71 -9.59 22.78
C ARG A 61 -3.89 -8.95 22.02
N ASP A 62 -4.04 -9.35 20.78
CA ASP A 62 -5.06 -8.86 19.84
C ASP A 62 -4.99 -7.35 19.56
N THR A 63 -3.81 -6.75 19.76
CA THR A 63 -3.57 -5.34 19.47
C THR A 63 -2.95 -5.19 18.09
N LEU A 64 -3.58 -4.42 17.22
CA LEU A 64 -3.08 -4.13 15.87
C LEU A 64 -1.79 -3.30 15.93
N PRO A 65 -0.90 -3.41 14.94
CA PRO A 65 0.20 -2.47 14.84
C PRO A 65 -0.35 -1.05 14.62
N PRO A 66 0.34 -0.02 15.11
CA PRO A 66 -0.01 1.36 14.72
C PRO A 66 0.13 1.50 13.22
N GLY A 67 -0.80 2.17 12.57
CA GLY A 67 -0.64 2.59 11.18
C GLY A 67 0.59 3.49 11.05
N GLY A 68 0.60 4.60 11.79
CA GLY A 68 1.76 5.45 12.01
C GLY A 68 1.98 5.73 13.49
N TYR A 69 3.23 5.64 13.95
CA TYR A 69 3.61 5.92 15.33
C TYR A 69 4.28 7.28 15.44
N GLU A 70 3.75 8.15 16.31
CA GLU A 70 4.25 9.51 16.54
C GLU A 70 4.45 10.30 15.23
N TYR A 71 3.39 10.34 14.41
CA TYR A 71 3.43 11.00 13.11
C TYR A 71 3.81 12.47 13.24
N GLN A 72 4.78 12.92 12.44
CA GLN A 72 5.43 14.22 12.58
C GLN A 72 4.48 15.44 12.50
N TYR A 73 3.40 15.36 11.74
CA TYR A 73 2.39 16.42 11.66
C TYR A 73 1.45 16.46 12.86
N MET A 74 1.42 15.38 13.66
CA MET A 74 0.66 15.31 14.90
C MET A 74 1.53 15.60 16.11
N ILE A 75 2.82 15.23 16.07
CA ILE A 75 3.75 15.30 17.21
C ILE A 75 5.08 15.90 16.76
N THR A 76 5.39 17.11 17.23
CA THR A 76 6.69 17.73 16.93
C THR A 76 7.83 16.88 17.49
N GLY A 77 8.75 16.46 16.64
CA GLY A 77 9.88 15.59 17.01
C GLY A 77 9.49 14.13 17.21
N GLY A 78 8.31 13.71 16.72
CA GLY A 78 7.87 12.33 16.74
C GLY A 78 8.80 11.40 15.94
N LYS A 79 8.78 10.13 16.28
CA LYS A 79 9.65 9.09 15.66
C LYS A 79 9.21 8.69 14.28
N ASN A 80 7.96 8.88 13.95
CA ASN A 80 7.35 8.76 12.64
C ASN A 80 7.53 7.37 11.98
N PHE A 81 7.39 6.28 12.74
CA PHE A 81 7.47 4.92 12.22
C PHE A 81 6.15 4.46 11.61
N ALA A 82 6.23 3.69 10.52
CA ALA A 82 5.09 3.09 9.83
C ALA A 82 4.72 1.70 10.38
N TRP A 83 3.49 1.27 10.08
CA TRP A 83 2.97 -0.07 10.30
C TRP A 83 3.89 -1.18 9.78
N SER A 84 4.47 -0.97 8.61
CA SER A 84 5.34 -1.88 7.88
C SER A 84 6.61 -2.25 8.68
N MET A 85 7.13 -1.33 9.50
CA MET A 85 8.24 -1.62 10.40
C MET A 85 7.86 -2.67 11.45
N TYR A 86 6.64 -2.58 12.01
CA TYR A 86 6.20 -3.47 13.07
C TYR A 86 5.92 -4.89 12.61
N ILE A 87 5.60 -5.09 11.33
CA ILE A 87 5.35 -6.43 10.78
C ILE A 87 6.59 -7.13 10.23
N LEU A 88 7.75 -6.48 10.17
CA LEU A 88 9.00 -7.06 9.66
C LEU A 88 9.32 -8.45 10.23
N PRO A 89 9.20 -8.71 11.56
CA PRO A 89 9.49 -10.05 12.11
C PRO A 89 8.57 -11.14 11.56
N TYR A 90 7.40 -10.78 11.06
CA TYR A 90 6.35 -11.69 10.61
C TYR A 90 6.33 -11.91 9.10
N ILE A 91 7.21 -11.19 8.37
CA ILE A 91 7.40 -11.32 6.91
C ILE A 91 8.85 -11.69 6.58
N GLU A 92 9.48 -12.49 7.43
CA GLU A 92 10.86 -12.98 7.29
C GLU A 92 11.95 -11.89 7.32
N GLN A 93 11.65 -10.69 7.80
CA GLN A 93 12.58 -9.56 7.91
C GLN A 93 13.02 -9.29 9.37
N GLY A 94 13.09 -10.31 10.20
CA GLY A 94 13.45 -10.18 11.63
C GLY A 94 14.86 -9.60 11.86
N ALA A 95 15.83 -9.93 11.01
CA ALA A 95 17.18 -9.37 11.10
C ALA A 95 17.17 -7.86 10.82
N LEU A 96 16.39 -7.41 9.83
CA LEU A 96 16.23 -5.99 9.53
C LEU A 96 15.55 -5.24 10.68
N TYR A 97 14.52 -5.84 11.30
CA TYR A 97 13.87 -5.25 12.47
C TYR A 97 14.86 -5.00 13.62
N GLN A 98 15.82 -5.89 13.85
CA GLN A 98 16.83 -5.74 14.89
C GLN A 98 17.86 -4.62 14.59
N MET A 99 18.01 -4.19 13.35
CA MET A 99 18.86 -3.06 12.98
C MET A 99 18.25 -1.70 13.31
N ILE A 100 16.94 -1.65 13.59
CA ILE A 100 16.20 -0.40 13.82
C ILE A 100 16.29 -0.02 15.30
N ASP A 101 16.88 1.14 15.57
CA ASP A 101 16.86 1.74 16.91
C ASP A 101 15.60 2.61 17.07
N GLN A 102 14.62 2.06 17.76
CA GLN A 102 13.32 2.69 18.00
C GLN A 102 13.40 3.87 19.00
N ASN A 103 14.56 4.17 19.59
CA ASN A 103 14.75 5.37 20.40
C ASN A 103 14.91 6.62 19.55
N TYR A 104 15.29 6.48 18.29
CA TYR A 104 15.49 7.56 17.34
C TYR A 104 14.38 7.59 16.27
N ALA A 105 14.25 8.73 15.59
CA ALA A 105 13.30 8.85 14.47
C ALA A 105 13.71 7.95 13.29
N TYR A 106 12.74 7.61 12.44
CA TYR A 106 12.97 6.73 11.29
C TYR A 106 14.09 7.21 10.35
N ASN A 107 14.25 8.52 10.21
CA ASN A 107 15.23 9.18 9.33
C ASN A 107 16.53 9.60 10.05
N ALA A 108 16.69 9.21 11.29
CA ALA A 108 17.93 9.47 12.03
C ALA A 108 19.10 8.66 11.48
N SER A 109 20.34 9.15 11.65
CA SER A 109 21.55 8.48 11.16
C SER A 109 21.70 7.05 11.70
N GLN A 110 21.18 6.77 12.90
CA GLN A 110 21.17 5.46 13.52
C GLN A 110 20.32 4.43 12.72
N ASN A 111 19.28 4.89 12.03
CA ASN A 111 18.36 4.07 11.25
C ASN A 111 18.65 4.10 9.74
N ALA A 112 19.63 4.87 9.27
CA ALA A 112 19.88 5.11 7.85
C ALA A 112 20.17 3.80 7.07
N GLU A 113 20.98 2.90 7.63
CA GLU A 113 21.31 1.62 6.96
C GLU A 113 20.10 0.67 6.92
N ALA A 114 19.26 0.66 7.95
CA ALA A 114 18.02 -0.10 7.94
C ALA A 114 17.02 0.50 6.96
N ALA A 115 16.82 1.82 7.01
CA ALA A 115 15.86 2.52 6.16
C ALA A 115 16.16 2.39 4.65
N LYS A 116 17.43 2.20 4.27
CA LYS A 116 17.89 2.01 2.89
C LYS A 116 17.53 0.64 2.31
N GLN A 117 17.24 -0.36 3.15
CA GLN A 117 17.01 -1.72 2.68
C GLN A 117 15.76 -1.80 1.80
N VAL A 118 15.87 -2.56 0.71
CA VAL A 118 14.78 -2.82 -0.22
C VAL A 118 14.08 -4.11 0.18
N ILE A 119 12.77 -4.05 0.41
CA ILE A 119 11.95 -5.19 0.80
C ILE A 119 11.03 -5.53 -0.37
N SER A 120 11.28 -6.66 -1.03
CA SER A 120 10.53 -7.07 -2.24
C SER A 120 9.03 -7.18 -1.99
N THR A 121 8.62 -7.59 -0.78
CA THR A 121 7.21 -7.69 -0.38
C THR A 121 6.51 -6.33 -0.37
N TYR A 122 7.25 -5.22 -0.27
CA TYR A 122 6.67 -3.87 -0.29
C TYR A 122 6.69 -3.21 -1.68
N LEU A 123 7.16 -3.91 -2.70
CA LEU A 123 7.26 -3.37 -4.04
C LEU A 123 6.26 -4.02 -5.01
N CYS A 124 5.49 -3.20 -5.69
CA CYS A 124 4.68 -3.64 -6.83
C CYS A 124 5.58 -3.77 -8.07
N PRO A 125 5.59 -4.91 -8.77
CA PRO A 125 6.44 -5.14 -9.95
C PRO A 125 6.12 -4.22 -11.14
N GLU A 126 5.00 -3.53 -11.13
CA GLU A 126 4.64 -2.52 -12.14
C GLU A 126 5.55 -1.26 -12.03
N LEU A 127 6.01 -0.95 -10.81
CA LEU A 127 6.88 0.19 -10.51
C LEU A 127 8.35 -0.20 -10.31
N ALA A 128 8.65 -1.49 -10.27
CA ALA A 128 9.95 -2.02 -9.84
C ALA A 128 11.17 -1.56 -10.65
N SER A 129 10.99 -0.92 -11.79
CA SER A 129 12.10 -0.45 -12.61
C SER A 129 12.61 0.94 -12.23
N ALA A 130 11.83 1.75 -11.53
CA ALA A 130 12.15 3.14 -11.36
C ALA A 130 12.78 3.48 -10.00
N GLU A 131 12.25 2.98 -8.87
CA GLU A 131 12.58 3.65 -7.62
C GLU A 131 12.43 2.78 -6.36
N ALA A 132 13.16 1.67 -6.31
CA ALA A 132 13.22 0.87 -5.09
C ALA A 132 13.86 1.62 -3.89
N VAL A 133 14.67 2.64 -4.18
CA VAL A 133 15.30 3.52 -3.18
C VAL A 133 15.19 4.97 -3.63
N VAL A 134 14.54 5.83 -2.83
CA VAL A 134 14.42 7.26 -3.06
C VAL A 134 14.97 8.01 -1.84
N ASN A 135 15.76 9.04 -2.05
CA ASN A 135 16.38 9.83 -0.97
C ASN A 135 17.13 8.98 0.07
N GLY A 136 17.72 7.85 -0.37
CA GLY A 136 18.45 6.93 0.49
C GLY A 136 17.58 5.99 1.32
N MET A 137 16.28 5.89 1.05
CA MET A 137 15.33 5.02 1.77
C MET A 137 14.62 4.07 0.83
N GLY A 138 14.47 2.80 1.24
CA GLY A 138 13.70 1.80 0.54
C GLY A 138 12.22 2.16 0.52
N GLN A 139 11.58 1.99 -0.63
CA GLN A 139 10.20 2.42 -0.85
C GLN A 139 9.19 1.32 -0.53
N SER A 140 7.93 1.74 -0.29
CA SER A 140 6.75 0.88 -0.26
C SER A 140 5.70 1.39 -1.24
N HIS A 141 5.12 0.46 -2.00
CA HIS A 141 4.01 0.71 -2.90
C HIS A 141 2.66 0.26 -2.29
N TYR A 142 2.67 -0.01 -0.99
CA TYR A 142 1.50 -0.36 -0.19
C TYR A 142 1.47 0.53 1.04
N GLY A 143 0.32 1.17 1.28
CA GLY A 143 0.09 2.07 2.39
C GLY A 143 -1.02 1.58 3.31
N ALA A 144 -0.93 1.93 4.59
CA ALA A 144 -1.99 1.63 5.54
C ALA A 144 -3.09 2.68 5.48
N VAL A 145 -4.33 2.24 5.56
CA VAL A 145 -5.50 3.11 5.53
C VAL A 145 -5.94 3.39 6.97
N CYS A 146 -5.73 4.64 7.42
CA CYS A 146 -6.08 5.06 8.77
C CYS A 146 -7.52 5.56 8.90
N GLY A 147 -8.17 5.89 7.77
CA GLY A 147 -9.53 6.39 7.77
C GLY A 147 -9.99 6.89 6.42
N THR A 148 -11.12 7.57 6.42
CA THR A 148 -11.67 8.21 5.23
C THR A 148 -12.33 9.55 5.56
N THR A 149 -12.17 10.49 4.64
CA THR A 149 -12.86 11.79 4.61
C THR A 149 -13.91 11.86 3.52
N LEU A 150 -14.25 10.74 2.89
CA LEU A 150 -15.36 10.66 1.92
C LEU A 150 -16.64 11.24 2.53
N PRO A 151 -17.43 12.03 1.76
CA PRO A 151 -18.52 12.86 2.29
C PRO A 151 -19.53 12.10 3.15
N GLU A 152 -19.81 10.86 2.79
CA GLU A 152 -20.79 9.99 3.46
C GLU A 152 -20.31 9.58 4.87
N LYS A 153 -18.99 9.57 5.11
CA LYS A 153 -18.34 9.11 6.35
C LYS A 153 -17.52 10.20 7.05
N ALA A 154 -17.45 11.42 6.50
CA ALA A 154 -16.66 12.53 7.04
C ALA A 154 -17.03 12.94 8.49
N LYS A 155 -18.23 12.59 8.95
CA LYS A 155 -18.66 12.83 10.33
C LYS A 155 -17.95 11.96 11.38
N ALA A 156 -17.23 10.94 10.93
CA ALA A 156 -16.50 10.01 11.77
C ALA A 156 -15.26 10.61 12.45
N GLY A 157 -14.76 11.71 11.94
CA GLY A 157 -13.48 12.30 12.38
C GLY A 157 -12.25 11.57 11.83
N ASP A 158 -11.10 12.13 12.06
CA ASP A 158 -9.80 11.57 11.69
C ASP A 158 -9.59 10.18 12.33
N ASN A 159 -8.80 9.31 11.71
CA ASN A 159 -8.49 7.98 12.25
C ASN A 159 -9.73 7.05 12.44
N ASN A 160 -10.72 7.13 11.59
CA ASN A 160 -11.92 6.28 11.68
C ASN A 160 -11.76 4.87 11.09
N GLY A 161 -10.64 4.58 10.45
CA GLY A 161 -10.25 3.27 9.92
C GLY A 161 -9.58 2.37 10.96
N ALA A 162 -8.93 1.30 10.51
CA ALA A 162 -8.30 0.30 11.37
C ALA A 162 -6.81 0.57 11.66
N MET A 163 -6.06 1.05 10.69
CA MET A 163 -4.62 1.27 10.79
C MET A 163 -4.31 2.72 11.20
N ILE A 164 -4.73 3.09 12.39
CA ILE A 164 -4.72 4.48 12.86
C ILE A 164 -3.34 5.02 13.21
N PHE A 165 -3.20 6.35 13.15
CA PHE A 165 -2.07 7.03 13.77
C PHE A 165 -2.16 6.94 15.29
N THR A 166 -1.02 6.71 15.94
CA THR A 166 -0.91 6.57 17.40
C THR A 166 0.11 7.55 17.97
N GLY A 167 0.01 7.80 19.27
CA GLY A 167 0.84 8.78 19.97
C GLY A 167 0.01 9.89 20.62
N THR A 168 0.66 10.86 21.23
CA THR A 168 -0.04 11.96 21.92
C THR A 168 0.00 13.23 21.08
N LYS A 169 -1.13 13.60 20.49
CA LYS A 169 -1.31 14.88 19.78
C LYS A 169 -1.53 15.99 20.79
N THR A 170 -0.65 16.98 20.81
CA THR A 170 -0.82 18.18 21.63
C THR A 170 -1.21 19.36 20.74
N THR A 171 -2.42 19.84 20.87
CA THR A 171 -2.92 21.02 20.16
C THR A 171 -2.81 22.23 21.07
N LYS A 172 -2.03 23.23 20.65
CA LYS A 172 -1.94 24.53 21.36
C LYS A 172 -3.01 25.47 20.81
N SER A 173 -3.91 25.90 21.66
CA SER A 173 -4.88 26.96 21.35
C SER A 173 -4.16 28.31 21.18
N ARG A 174 -4.74 29.20 20.37
CA ARG A 174 -4.33 30.61 20.27
C ARG A 174 -4.34 31.33 21.62
N PHE A 175 -5.06 30.82 22.61
CA PHE A 175 -5.21 31.38 23.95
C PHE A 175 -4.31 30.73 25.01
N GLY A 176 -3.28 29.95 24.57
CA GLY A 176 -2.30 29.37 25.49
C GLY A 176 -2.75 28.10 26.22
N THR A 177 -3.98 27.63 26.02
CA THR A 177 -4.41 26.32 26.52
C THR A 177 -3.91 25.21 25.61
N SER A 178 -3.29 24.19 26.21
CA SER A 178 -2.87 22.97 25.47
C SER A 178 -3.86 21.85 25.78
N THR A 179 -4.42 21.26 24.76
CA THR A 179 -5.18 20.00 24.87
C THR A 179 -4.32 18.87 24.33
N SER A 180 -4.23 17.77 25.08
CA SER A 180 -3.49 16.58 24.64
C SER A 180 -4.46 15.43 24.49
N GLU A 181 -4.47 14.82 23.32
CA GLU A 181 -5.24 13.63 23.01
C GLU A 181 -4.28 12.49 22.67
N THR A 182 -4.47 11.33 23.31
CA THR A 182 -3.60 10.18 23.11
C THR A 182 -4.34 9.09 22.35
N PHE A 183 -3.88 8.81 21.15
CA PHE A 183 -4.35 7.71 20.32
C PHE A 183 -3.52 6.47 20.62
N LYS A 184 -4.19 5.37 20.96
CA LYS A 184 -3.56 4.07 21.25
C LYS A 184 -3.82 3.11 20.09
N PRO A 185 -2.93 2.13 19.85
CA PRO A 185 -3.21 1.07 18.90
C PRO A 185 -4.53 0.38 19.22
N LEU A 186 -5.31 0.05 18.20
CA LEU A 186 -6.62 -0.59 18.34
C LEU A 186 -6.47 -2.07 18.67
N LYS A 187 -7.45 -2.62 19.37
CA LYS A 187 -7.63 -4.06 19.49
C LYS A 187 -8.55 -4.58 18.37
N ILE A 188 -8.35 -5.83 17.97
CA ILE A 188 -9.21 -6.49 16.96
C ILE A 188 -10.69 -6.37 17.33
N GLY A 189 -11.06 -6.49 18.62
CA GLY A 189 -12.45 -6.36 19.09
C GLY A 189 -13.06 -4.96 18.94
N GLU A 190 -12.29 -3.94 18.57
CA GLU A 190 -12.77 -2.60 18.28
C GLU A 190 -13.16 -2.43 16.79
N ILE A 191 -12.87 -3.43 15.95
CA ILE A 191 -13.29 -3.48 14.54
C ILE A 191 -14.69 -4.12 14.49
N ARG A 192 -15.71 -3.30 14.73
CA ARG A 192 -17.10 -3.78 14.89
C ARG A 192 -17.76 -4.14 13.58
N ASP A 193 -17.32 -3.58 12.46
CA ASP A 193 -17.84 -3.85 11.13
C ASP A 193 -17.35 -5.20 10.60
N GLY A 194 -16.40 -5.82 11.32
CA GLY A 194 -15.81 -7.13 11.03
C GLY A 194 -14.49 -7.05 10.27
N MET A 195 -13.58 -7.97 10.60
CA MET A 195 -12.24 -8.02 10.01
C MET A 195 -12.26 -8.26 8.48
N SER A 196 -13.24 -9.02 7.98
CA SER A 196 -13.44 -9.28 6.55
C SER A 196 -14.04 -8.08 5.80
N ASN A 197 -14.59 -7.12 6.51
CA ASN A 197 -15.24 -5.94 5.94
C ASN A 197 -14.42 -4.66 6.11
N THR A 198 -13.29 -4.70 6.83
CA THR A 198 -12.50 -3.51 7.09
C THR A 198 -11.14 -3.59 6.39
N LEU A 199 -10.88 -2.61 5.54
CA LEU A 199 -9.66 -2.46 4.77
C LEU A 199 -8.52 -1.98 5.68
N PHE A 200 -7.37 -2.65 5.60
CA PHE A 200 -6.19 -2.34 6.40
C PHE A 200 -5.07 -1.72 5.59
N VAL A 201 -4.74 -2.32 4.44
CA VAL A 201 -3.63 -1.91 3.59
C VAL A 201 -4.06 -1.97 2.14
N SER A 202 -3.70 -0.99 1.33
CA SER A 202 -3.97 -1.01 -0.10
C SER A 202 -2.73 -0.67 -0.92
N GLU A 203 -2.82 -0.88 -2.23
CA GLU A 203 -1.88 -0.29 -3.15
C GLU A 203 -1.94 1.23 -3.08
N ASP A 204 -0.76 1.84 -2.94
CA ASP A 204 -0.49 3.26 -3.03
C ASP A 204 0.74 3.43 -3.94
N SER A 205 0.51 3.23 -5.23
CA SER A 205 1.57 3.17 -6.24
C SER A 205 1.83 4.49 -6.92
N ARG A 206 1.23 5.59 -6.47
CA ARG A 206 1.43 6.89 -7.07
C ARG A 206 2.74 7.52 -6.62
N GLY A 207 3.66 7.74 -7.57
CA GLY A 207 4.82 8.57 -7.37
C GLY A 207 4.47 10.03 -7.62
N SER A 208 4.65 10.88 -6.64
CA SER A 208 4.85 12.29 -6.92
C SER A 208 6.34 12.56 -6.89
N ASP A 209 6.93 12.78 -8.06
CA ASP A 209 8.33 13.16 -8.19
C ASP A 209 8.60 14.58 -7.67
N GLU A 210 7.59 15.35 -7.30
CA GLU A 210 7.70 16.80 -7.13
C GLU A 210 7.13 17.38 -5.82
N TYR A 211 6.38 16.61 -4.99
CA TYR A 211 5.80 17.17 -3.78
C TYR A 211 6.27 16.48 -2.49
N ALA A 212 6.75 17.34 -1.62
CA ALA A 212 7.41 17.11 -0.35
C ALA A 212 6.56 16.45 0.77
N TYR A 213 5.53 15.69 0.46
CA TYR A 213 4.80 14.92 1.47
C TYR A 213 5.46 13.59 1.82
N GLY A 214 6.68 13.46 1.43
CA GLY A 214 7.52 12.43 1.98
C GLY A 214 7.71 11.26 1.06
N ASP A 215 8.87 10.80 1.19
CA ASP A 215 9.33 9.48 0.90
C ASP A 215 8.23 8.48 1.29
N ARG A 216 7.77 7.71 0.33
CA ARG A 216 7.02 6.48 0.58
C ARG A 216 7.96 5.40 1.12
N ALA A 217 8.88 5.84 1.99
CA ALA A 217 9.79 4.91 2.63
C ALA A 217 8.98 3.91 3.47
N TRP A 218 9.29 2.63 3.31
CA TRP A 218 8.56 1.60 4.04
C TRP A 218 8.60 1.80 5.56
N ILE A 219 9.63 2.45 6.08
CA ILE A 219 9.83 2.73 7.51
C ILE A 219 9.07 3.98 8.01
N SER A 220 8.63 4.86 7.09
CA SER A 220 8.04 6.17 7.40
C SER A 220 6.53 6.12 7.52
N ALA A 221 5.98 6.76 8.56
CA ALA A 221 4.53 6.93 8.72
C ALA A 221 3.88 7.84 7.65
N ASN A 222 4.65 8.41 6.74
CA ASN A 222 4.12 9.06 5.54
C ASN A 222 3.45 8.05 4.58
N ASN A 223 3.69 6.75 4.78
CA ASN A 223 3.02 5.64 4.08
C ASN A 223 1.72 5.20 4.78
N VAL A 224 1.01 6.14 5.39
CA VAL A 224 -0.30 5.95 6.03
C VAL A 224 -1.19 7.11 5.63
N PHE A 225 -2.39 6.83 5.14
CA PHE A 225 -3.24 7.85 4.56
C PHE A 225 -4.73 7.68 4.91
N GLU A 226 -5.47 8.77 4.77
CA GLU A 226 -6.94 8.79 4.76
C GLU A 226 -7.42 8.84 3.33
N VAL A 227 -8.46 8.07 3.02
CA VAL A 227 -9.04 8.02 1.68
C VAL A 227 -10.03 9.16 1.50
N ALA A 228 -9.74 10.06 0.58
CA ALA A 228 -10.58 11.21 0.22
C ALA A 228 -11.19 11.10 -1.18
N TYR A 229 -10.67 10.20 -2.01
CA TYR A 229 -11.09 10.02 -3.40
C TYR A 229 -11.43 8.57 -3.71
N GLY A 230 -12.14 8.34 -4.80
CA GLY A 230 -12.39 7.00 -5.32
C GLY A 230 -11.10 6.32 -5.82
N VAL A 231 -11.15 5.00 -5.94
CA VAL A 231 -10.03 4.17 -6.42
C VAL A 231 -9.48 4.69 -7.76
N ASN A 232 -8.17 4.95 -7.84
CA ASN A 232 -7.49 5.50 -9.01
C ASN A 232 -8.05 6.85 -9.49
N CYS A 233 -8.58 7.68 -8.59
CA CYS A 233 -9.21 8.97 -8.93
C CYS A 233 -8.52 10.19 -8.30
N ALA A 234 -7.57 9.99 -7.39
CA ALA A 234 -6.87 11.07 -6.69
C ALA A 234 -6.05 11.97 -7.63
N PRO A 235 -5.81 13.23 -7.25
CA PRO A 235 -4.78 14.08 -7.84
C PRO A 235 -3.38 13.44 -7.79
N ALA A 236 -2.46 13.91 -8.61
CA ALA A 236 -1.13 13.28 -8.76
C ALA A 236 -0.27 13.34 -7.49
N ASP A 237 -0.57 14.25 -6.60
CA ASP A 237 0.21 14.63 -5.42
C ASP A 237 -0.38 14.13 -4.09
N ASP A 238 -1.38 13.26 -4.11
CA ASP A 238 -2.04 12.77 -2.91
C ASP A 238 -1.83 11.27 -2.70
N ASN A 239 -1.62 10.85 -1.44
CA ASN A 239 -1.58 9.44 -1.06
C ASN A 239 -3.01 8.92 -0.99
N GLU A 240 -3.33 7.93 -1.81
CA GLU A 240 -4.67 7.39 -1.94
C GLU A 240 -4.63 5.93 -2.42
N ILE A 241 -5.76 5.28 -2.47
CA ILE A 241 -5.87 3.95 -3.10
C ILE A 241 -5.60 4.10 -4.59
N TYR A 242 -4.37 3.79 -4.98
CA TYR A 242 -3.93 3.95 -6.36
C TYR A 242 -3.02 2.81 -6.83
N SER A 243 -3.26 2.38 -8.06
CA SER A 243 -2.41 1.39 -8.73
C SER A 243 -2.25 1.70 -10.21
N LEU A 244 -1.14 1.29 -10.80
CA LEU A 244 -0.93 1.29 -12.25
C LEU A 244 -1.65 0.14 -12.95
N HIS A 245 -2.21 -0.82 -12.20
CA HIS A 245 -2.98 -1.91 -12.78
C HIS A 245 -4.24 -1.40 -13.49
N PRO A 246 -4.50 -1.86 -14.72
CA PRO A 246 -5.70 -1.47 -15.44
C PRO A 246 -6.99 -1.80 -14.66
N GLY A 247 -7.82 -0.80 -14.43
CA GLY A 247 -9.17 -0.95 -13.91
C GLY A 247 -9.33 -0.91 -12.39
N GLY A 248 -8.27 -0.74 -11.59
CA GLY A 248 -8.42 -0.63 -10.13
C GLY A 248 -7.15 -0.90 -9.35
N ALA A 249 -7.27 -1.16 -8.06
CA ALA A 249 -6.18 -1.41 -7.13
C ALA A 249 -6.52 -2.58 -6.18
N HIS A 250 -5.51 -3.29 -5.68
CA HIS A 250 -5.71 -4.31 -4.67
C HIS A 250 -5.72 -3.71 -3.26
N ALA A 251 -6.52 -4.31 -2.39
CA ALA A 251 -6.56 -3.98 -0.98
C ALA A 251 -6.64 -5.25 -0.12
N ALA A 252 -5.92 -5.24 1.01
CA ALA A 252 -5.94 -6.29 2.02
C ALA A 252 -6.87 -5.89 3.16
N PHE A 253 -7.72 -6.81 3.58
CA PHE A 253 -8.66 -6.68 4.67
C PHE A 253 -8.13 -7.31 5.96
N GLY A 254 -8.76 -7.00 7.07
CA GLY A 254 -8.30 -7.41 8.37
C GLY A 254 -8.26 -8.93 8.60
N ASP A 255 -9.04 -9.70 7.88
CA ASP A 255 -9.02 -11.17 7.88
C ASP A 255 -7.89 -11.76 7.00
N GLY A 256 -7.12 -10.89 6.34
CA GLY A 256 -6.07 -11.23 5.40
C GLY A 256 -6.58 -11.60 4.01
N SER A 257 -7.86 -11.44 3.68
CA SER A 257 -8.34 -11.51 2.29
C SER A 257 -7.80 -10.33 1.48
N VAL A 258 -7.64 -10.52 0.17
CA VAL A 258 -7.20 -9.47 -0.75
C VAL A 258 -8.22 -9.38 -1.88
N HIS A 259 -8.77 -8.19 -2.08
CA HIS A 259 -9.75 -7.92 -3.11
C HIS A 259 -9.24 -6.86 -4.10
N PHE A 260 -9.71 -6.95 -5.34
CA PHE A 260 -9.43 -5.95 -6.36
C PHE A 260 -10.57 -4.92 -6.39
N LEU A 261 -10.28 -3.72 -5.94
CA LEU A 261 -11.24 -2.61 -5.91
C LEU A 261 -11.29 -1.96 -7.30
N LYS A 262 -12.47 -1.95 -7.91
CA LYS A 262 -12.66 -1.44 -9.28
C LYS A 262 -12.59 0.11 -9.28
N LYS A 263 -11.91 0.67 -10.28
CA LYS A 263 -11.99 2.12 -10.54
C LYS A 263 -13.45 2.50 -10.83
N GLY A 264 -13.92 3.57 -10.17
CA GLY A 264 -15.30 4.03 -10.33
C GLY A 264 -16.31 3.26 -9.48
N MET A 265 -15.82 2.43 -8.51
CA MET A 265 -16.72 1.89 -7.49
C MET A 265 -17.35 3.04 -6.70
N ASP A 266 -18.54 2.79 -6.17
CA ASP A 266 -19.28 3.75 -5.39
C ASP A 266 -18.51 4.19 -4.13
N THR A 267 -18.48 5.50 -3.87
CA THR A 267 -17.73 6.07 -2.74
C THR A 267 -18.37 5.78 -1.38
N GLU A 268 -19.68 5.55 -1.31
CA GLU A 268 -20.34 5.12 -0.09
C GLU A 268 -19.90 3.70 0.28
N THR A 269 -19.87 2.78 -0.68
CA THR A 269 -19.36 1.41 -0.52
C THR A 269 -17.88 1.42 -0.14
N LEU A 270 -17.05 2.24 -0.80
CA LEU A 270 -15.64 2.38 -0.46
C LEU A 270 -15.46 2.90 0.96
N GLY A 271 -16.23 3.92 1.36
CA GLY A 271 -16.21 4.45 2.72
C GLY A 271 -16.62 3.42 3.77
N ALA A 272 -17.60 2.56 3.45
CA ALA A 272 -18.03 1.46 4.31
C ALA A 272 -16.93 0.41 4.54
N MET A 273 -16.09 0.14 3.52
CA MET A 273 -14.94 -0.77 3.63
C MET A 273 -13.81 -0.20 4.50
N ILE A 274 -13.74 1.10 4.69
CA ILE A 274 -12.63 1.76 5.40
C ILE A 274 -12.96 1.94 6.88
N THR A 275 -14.20 2.32 7.21
CA THR A 275 -14.61 2.56 8.59
C THR A 275 -14.67 1.27 9.40
N ARG A 276 -14.34 1.34 10.71
CA ARG A 276 -14.23 0.16 11.59
C ARG A 276 -15.44 -0.11 12.49
N ASN A 277 -16.38 0.84 12.64
CA ASN A 277 -17.43 0.74 13.66
C ASN A 277 -18.72 1.49 13.34
N TYR A 278 -19.08 1.59 12.07
CA TYR A 278 -20.31 2.25 11.61
C TYR A 278 -21.51 1.30 11.49
N GLY A 279 -21.28 -0.02 11.58
CA GLY A 279 -22.29 -1.05 11.34
C GLY A 279 -22.59 -1.20 9.85
N ASP A 280 -21.62 -0.85 9.01
CA ASP A 280 -21.75 -0.92 7.56
C ASP A 280 -21.73 -2.36 7.07
N ILE A 281 -22.68 -2.69 6.20
CA ILE A 281 -22.75 -3.99 5.51
C ILE A 281 -22.66 -3.71 4.03
N PHE A 282 -21.69 -4.31 3.37
CA PHE A 282 -21.57 -4.27 1.91
C PHE A 282 -21.32 -5.68 1.38
N GLN A 283 -21.53 -5.87 0.09
CA GLN A 283 -21.17 -7.09 -0.62
C GLN A 283 -20.21 -6.72 -1.74
N PHE A 284 -19.22 -7.56 -1.97
CA PHE A 284 -18.37 -7.43 -3.15
C PHE A 284 -19.19 -7.83 -4.36
N ASP A 285 -19.28 -6.95 -5.36
CA ASP A 285 -19.76 -7.31 -6.69
C ASP A 285 -18.65 -8.09 -7.39
N ASP A 286 -18.85 -9.39 -7.59
CA ASP A 286 -17.95 -10.31 -8.27
C ASP A 286 -17.61 -9.90 -9.72
#